data_a8c5fbacbaf2b438992252152f62c16a
#
_entry.id   a8c5fbacbaf2b438992252152f62c16a
#
_cell.length_a   1.000
_cell.length_b   1.000
_cell.length_c   1.000
_cell.angle_alpha   90.00
_cell.angle_beta   90.00
_cell.angle_gamma   90.00
#
_symmetry.space_group_name_H-M   'P 1'
#
loop_
_entity.id
_entity.type
_entity.pdbx_description
1 polymer ?
#
loop_
_entity_poly.entity_id
_entity_poly.type
_entity_poly.pdbx_seq_one_letter_code
_entity_poly.pdbx_strand_id
1 'polypeptide(L)'
;GYYSSPYADLSRMPDEERRVIWGMMVGEEGKTKIPILQNYTKRGFDPTKDMLQSYGTGWQSANFLEQERQFFGAPGGILHDWDLKTNIDGIYAAGDQLYASDCAGFACATGYYAGRKAATSAKSCELPSYDPEEAAREQARLYAPLFVKDGINWKELNQAIAKAMQNYCGGVRCEALLREGLDLLGSYERDIVPQLSCKNPHELMRIHEVLDILTVAQIVLHASLHRKSSSAPLFFTRSDYPKMDPQADHCHI
;
A
#
# COMPACT_ATOMS: atom_id res chain seq x y z
N GLY A 1 30.84 -15.78 2.92
CA GLY A 1 30.12 -16.97 2.51
C GLY A 1 28.82 -16.55 1.86
N TYR A 2 28.63 -16.96 0.62
CA TYR A 2 27.35 -16.79 -0.07
C TYR A 2 26.35 -17.74 0.55
N TYR A 3 25.39 -17.20 1.29
CA TYR A 3 24.21 -17.97 1.68
C TYR A 3 23.25 -17.92 0.48
N SER A 4 23.23 -18.98 -0.32
CA SER A 4 22.10 -19.21 -1.19
C SER A 4 20.89 -19.53 -0.31
N SER A 5 19.77 -18.86 -0.53
CA SER A 5 18.53 -19.25 0.15
C SER A 5 18.23 -20.72 -0.14
N PRO A 6 17.93 -21.54 0.86
CA PRO A 6 17.60 -22.93 0.62
C PRO A 6 16.31 -23.01 -0.18
N TYR A 7 16.30 -23.85 -1.20
CA TYR A 7 15.09 -24.20 -1.92
C TYR A 7 14.44 -25.43 -1.26
N ALA A 8 13.13 -25.40 -1.16
CA ALA A 8 12.39 -26.60 -0.84
C ALA A 8 12.09 -27.36 -2.13
N ASP A 9 12.49 -28.61 -2.18
CA ASP A 9 12.15 -29.52 -3.28
C ASP A 9 10.71 -30.01 -3.11
N LEU A 10 9.83 -29.54 -4.00
CA LEU A 10 8.42 -29.93 -4.02
C LEU A 10 8.14 -31.12 -4.95
N SER A 11 9.16 -31.78 -5.50
CA SER A 11 9.00 -32.87 -6.47
C SER A 11 8.23 -34.08 -5.91
N ARG A 12 8.25 -34.25 -4.59
CA ARG A 12 7.53 -35.35 -3.89
C ARG A 12 6.14 -34.96 -3.37
N MET A 13 5.75 -33.70 -3.57
CA MET A 13 4.44 -33.22 -3.13
C MET A 13 3.37 -33.59 -4.16
N PRO A 14 2.13 -33.89 -3.73
CA PRO A 14 1.00 -34.11 -4.62
C PRO A 14 0.77 -32.94 -5.58
N ASP A 15 0.34 -33.21 -6.80
CA ASP A 15 0.15 -32.20 -7.82
C ASP A 15 -0.88 -31.13 -7.42
N GLU A 16 -1.90 -31.50 -6.67
CA GLU A 16 -2.92 -30.55 -6.18
C GLU A 16 -2.30 -29.56 -5.20
N GLU A 17 -1.47 -29.99 -4.27
CA GLU A 17 -0.80 -29.12 -3.31
C GLU A 17 0.21 -28.20 -4.02
N ARG A 18 0.94 -28.72 -5.00
CA ARG A 18 1.85 -27.89 -5.80
C ARG A 18 1.11 -26.80 -6.57
N ARG A 19 -0.08 -27.09 -7.08
CA ARG A 19 -0.93 -26.09 -7.76
C ARG A 19 -1.41 -24.99 -6.83
N VAL A 20 -1.71 -25.33 -5.57
CA VAL A 20 -2.07 -24.32 -4.56
C VAL A 20 -0.89 -23.40 -4.28
N ILE A 21 0.29 -23.95 -4.06
CA ILE A 21 1.52 -23.17 -3.83
C ILE A 21 1.83 -22.30 -5.04
N TRP A 22 1.73 -22.85 -6.23
CA TRP A 22 1.87 -22.11 -7.48
C TRP A 22 0.88 -20.94 -7.60
N GLY A 23 -0.39 -21.18 -7.27
CA GLY A 23 -1.42 -20.15 -7.27
C GLY A 23 -1.11 -19.02 -6.27
N MET A 24 -0.58 -19.33 -5.10
CA MET A 24 -0.13 -18.36 -4.12
C MET A 24 1.06 -17.52 -4.63
N MET A 25 2.03 -18.16 -5.28
CA MET A 25 3.19 -17.45 -5.85
C MET A 25 2.77 -16.50 -6.98
N VAL A 26 1.87 -16.93 -7.86
CA VAL A 26 1.31 -16.09 -8.93
C VAL A 26 0.50 -14.93 -8.35
N GLY A 27 -0.26 -15.17 -7.28
CA GLY A 27 -0.98 -14.13 -6.55
C GLY A 27 -0.03 -13.06 -5.97
N GLU A 28 1.09 -13.49 -5.39
CA GLU A 28 2.10 -12.56 -4.89
C GLU A 28 2.82 -11.80 -6.02
N GLU A 29 3.06 -12.44 -7.16
CA GLU A 29 3.61 -11.74 -8.33
C GLU A 29 2.70 -10.62 -8.82
N GLY A 30 1.39 -10.83 -8.78
CA GLY A 30 0.41 -9.80 -9.11
C GLY A 30 0.44 -8.58 -8.19
N LYS A 31 0.81 -8.77 -6.93
CA LYS A 31 0.98 -7.68 -5.94
C LYS A 31 2.32 -6.95 -6.08
N THR A 32 3.31 -7.59 -6.65
CA THR A 32 4.64 -7.02 -6.81
C THR A 32 4.86 -6.64 -8.26
N LYS A 33 5.44 -5.50 -8.51
CA LYS A 33 5.74 -5.03 -9.86
C LYS A 33 6.93 -5.68 -10.51
N ILE A 34 7.66 -6.43 -9.74
CA ILE A 34 8.81 -7.17 -10.21
C ILE A 34 8.30 -8.56 -10.54
N PRO A 35 8.48 -9.02 -11.78
CA PRO A 35 8.05 -10.36 -12.16
C PRO A 35 8.86 -11.39 -11.37
N ILE A 36 8.34 -11.81 -10.24
CA ILE A 36 9.00 -12.75 -9.32
C ILE A 36 9.35 -14.03 -10.05
N LEU A 37 8.37 -14.63 -10.72
CA LEU A 37 8.57 -15.88 -11.44
C LEU A 37 9.62 -15.74 -12.52
N GLN A 38 9.60 -14.66 -13.30
CA GLN A 38 10.59 -14.41 -14.35
C GLN A 38 12.01 -14.27 -13.78
N ASN A 39 12.15 -13.57 -12.66
CA ASN A 39 13.44 -13.38 -12.01
C ASN A 39 13.96 -14.68 -11.40
N TYR A 40 13.10 -15.47 -10.82
CA TYR A 40 13.45 -16.77 -10.25
C TYR A 40 13.86 -17.75 -11.32
N THR A 41 13.10 -17.85 -12.41
CA THR A 41 13.40 -18.75 -13.53
C THR A 41 14.74 -18.40 -14.18
N LYS A 42 15.04 -17.12 -14.33
CA LYS A 42 16.36 -16.68 -14.86
C LYS A 42 17.53 -17.10 -13.96
N ARG A 43 17.29 -17.37 -12.69
CA ARG A 43 18.31 -17.83 -11.72
C ARG A 43 18.30 -19.34 -11.50
N GLY A 44 17.58 -20.10 -12.33
CA GLY A 44 17.51 -21.56 -12.27
C GLY A 44 16.42 -22.12 -11.37
N PHE A 45 15.54 -21.29 -10.84
CA PHE A 45 14.38 -21.73 -10.10
C PHE A 45 13.34 -22.33 -11.06
N ASP A 46 12.89 -23.56 -10.76
CA ASP A 46 11.80 -24.21 -11.46
C ASP A 46 10.51 -24.12 -10.64
N PRO A 47 9.57 -23.25 -11.01
CA PRO A 47 8.37 -23.04 -10.22
C PRO A 47 7.44 -24.25 -10.18
N THR A 48 7.70 -25.29 -10.97
CA THR A 48 6.95 -26.55 -10.93
C THR A 48 7.48 -27.54 -9.89
N LYS A 49 8.70 -27.30 -9.38
CA LYS A 49 9.40 -28.20 -8.46
C LYS A 49 9.90 -27.49 -7.20
N ASP A 50 10.22 -26.22 -7.32
CA ASP A 50 10.94 -25.51 -6.28
C ASP A 50 10.04 -24.50 -5.59
N MET A 51 10.28 -24.30 -4.30
CA MET A 51 9.70 -23.22 -3.53
C MET A 51 10.80 -22.53 -2.75
N LEU A 52 10.71 -21.21 -2.69
CA LEU A 52 11.68 -20.39 -1.98
C LEU A 52 11.26 -20.22 -0.54
N GLN A 53 12.18 -20.46 0.35
CA GLN A 53 12.01 -20.19 1.76
C GLN A 53 12.75 -18.93 2.14
N SER A 54 12.04 -17.98 2.72
CA SER A 54 12.68 -16.84 3.36
C SER A 54 13.01 -17.16 4.82
N TYR A 55 14.14 -16.64 5.27
CA TYR A 55 14.50 -16.70 6.67
C TYR A 55 13.59 -15.80 7.49
N GLY A 56 13.00 -16.35 8.54
CA GLY A 56 12.39 -15.59 9.62
C GLY A 56 10.97 -16.05 9.98
N THR A 57 10.00 -15.93 9.12
CA THR A 57 8.59 -16.08 9.49
C THR A 57 7.77 -16.98 8.56
N GLY A 58 8.40 -17.94 7.92
CA GLY A 58 7.69 -18.90 7.07
C GLY A 58 7.92 -18.71 5.58
N TRP A 59 7.04 -19.31 4.79
CA TRP A 59 7.12 -19.26 3.35
C TRP A 59 6.66 -17.91 2.85
N GLN A 60 7.57 -17.15 2.32
CA GLN A 60 7.26 -15.89 1.64
C GLN A 60 7.75 -15.97 0.20
N SER A 61 7.02 -15.37 -0.71
CA SER A 61 7.58 -15.07 -2.01
C SER A 61 8.84 -14.24 -1.77
N ALA A 62 9.99 -14.89 -1.93
CA ALA A 62 11.23 -14.26 -1.56
C ALA A 62 11.44 -13.02 -2.38
N ASN A 63 11.74 -11.96 -1.71
CA ASN A 63 12.23 -10.77 -2.34
C ASN A 63 13.69 -11.00 -2.71
N PHE A 64 13.95 -11.45 -3.95
CA PHE A 64 15.32 -11.64 -4.43
C PHE A 64 16.03 -10.36 -4.75
N LEU A 65 15.37 -9.26 -4.60
CA LEU A 65 15.98 -8.04 -4.96
C LEU A 65 16.52 -7.41 -3.71
N GLU A 66 17.72 -7.09 -3.82
CA GLU A 66 18.44 -6.14 -3.00
C GLU A 66 17.71 -4.77 -2.90
N GLN A 67 16.57 -4.64 -3.56
CA GLN A 67 15.70 -3.49 -3.38
C GLN A 67 14.86 -3.71 -2.14
N GLU A 68 15.20 -2.97 -1.12
CA GLU A 68 14.38 -2.89 0.07
C GLU A 68 12.95 -2.50 -0.33
N ARG A 69 12.00 -3.39 -0.08
CA ARG A 69 10.61 -3.00 -0.05
C ARG A 69 10.47 -2.05 1.12
N GLN A 70 10.15 -0.81 0.82
CA GLN A 70 9.71 0.09 1.85
C GLN A 70 8.41 -0.46 2.41
N PHE A 71 8.49 -1.00 3.61
CA PHE A 71 7.32 -1.44 4.34
C PHE A 71 6.70 -0.20 4.97
N PHE A 72 5.55 0.22 4.46
CA PHE A 72 4.79 1.34 5.02
C PHE A 72 3.98 0.95 6.26
N GLY A 73 4.11 -0.26 6.72
CA GLY A 73 3.46 -0.74 7.92
C GLY A 73 4.20 -0.28 9.17
N ALA A 74 3.90 0.92 9.64
CA ALA A 74 4.18 1.27 11.01
C ALA A 74 2.93 1.04 11.85
N PRO A 75 3.05 0.66 13.14
CA PRO A 75 1.93 0.65 14.04
C PRO A 75 1.27 2.04 14.06
N GLY A 76 0.00 2.08 13.76
CA GLY A 76 -0.77 3.30 13.69
C GLY A 76 -2.14 3.02 13.11
N GLY A 77 -3.00 4.01 13.11
CA GLY A 77 -4.35 3.83 12.61
C GLY A 77 -5.12 5.14 12.52
N ILE A 78 -6.32 5.06 12.01
CA ILE A 78 -7.23 6.18 11.95
C ILE A 78 -7.81 6.43 13.35
N LEU A 79 -7.87 7.70 13.75
CA LEU A 79 -8.50 8.09 14.99
C LEU A 79 -10.00 7.74 14.96
N HIS A 80 -10.44 7.02 15.97
CA HIS A 80 -11.81 6.54 16.09
C HIS A 80 -12.25 6.48 17.56
N ASP A 81 -13.55 6.47 17.79
CA ASP A 81 -14.14 6.22 19.09
C ASP A 81 -14.40 4.71 19.33
N TRP A 82 -15.04 4.39 20.46
CA TRP A 82 -15.39 3.01 20.80
C TRP A 82 -16.45 2.38 19.87
N ASP A 83 -17.16 3.20 19.10
CA ASP A 83 -18.10 2.75 18.09
C ASP A 83 -17.44 2.61 16.71
N LEU A 84 -16.12 2.74 16.65
CA LEU A 84 -15.29 2.72 15.45
C LEU A 84 -15.65 3.86 14.47
N LYS A 85 -16.31 4.90 14.95
CA LYS A 85 -16.63 6.09 14.18
C LYS A 85 -15.41 7.02 14.18
N THR A 86 -15.07 7.56 13.03
CA THR A 86 -14.01 8.55 12.89
C THR A 86 -14.52 9.95 13.28
N ASN A 87 -13.64 10.94 13.26
CA ASN A 87 -13.99 12.35 13.43
C ASN A 87 -14.72 12.95 12.22
N ILE A 88 -14.91 12.18 11.15
CA ILE A 88 -15.70 12.57 9.98
C ILE A 88 -17.04 11.85 10.04
N ASP A 89 -18.13 12.61 9.97
CA ASP A 89 -19.47 12.03 10.03
C ASP A 89 -19.73 11.05 8.89
N GLY A 90 -20.30 9.90 9.24
CA GLY A 90 -20.62 8.83 8.30
C GLY A 90 -19.46 7.91 7.96
N ILE A 91 -18.23 8.20 8.43
CA ILE A 91 -17.05 7.37 8.17
C ILE A 91 -16.69 6.54 9.40
N TYR A 92 -16.49 5.25 9.19
CA TYR A 92 -16.11 4.26 10.19
C TYR A 92 -14.80 3.58 9.77
N ALA A 93 -13.97 3.21 10.74
CA ALA A 93 -12.74 2.50 10.51
C ALA A 93 -12.85 1.03 10.96
N ALA A 94 -12.22 0.11 10.23
CA ALA A 94 -12.20 -1.30 10.57
C ALA A 94 -10.93 -1.99 10.03
N GLY A 95 -10.57 -3.11 10.62
CA GLY A 95 -9.40 -3.88 10.22
C GLY A 95 -8.10 -3.16 10.49
N ASP A 96 -7.15 -3.29 9.58
CA ASP A 96 -5.79 -2.74 9.72
C ASP A 96 -5.76 -1.20 9.80
N GLN A 97 -6.86 -0.53 9.45
CA GLN A 97 -7.02 0.93 9.64
C GLN A 97 -7.15 1.34 11.12
N LEU A 98 -7.53 0.42 11.98
CA LEU A 98 -7.36 0.58 13.42
C LEU A 98 -5.91 0.27 13.77
N TYR A 99 -5.48 0.56 14.96
CA TYR A 99 -4.15 0.12 15.40
C TYR A 99 -4.13 -1.40 15.46
N ALA A 100 -3.70 -2.04 14.39
CA ALA A 100 -3.72 -3.48 14.39
C ALA A 100 -2.81 -4.18 13.42
N SER A 101 -2.75 -5.44 13.63
CA SER A 101 -1.89 -6.33 12.89
C SER A 101 -2.39 -7.78 12.92
N ASP A 102 -3.61 -8.03 13.42
CA ASP A 102 -4.05 -9.40 13.65
C ASP A 102 -4.90 -9.98 12.52
N CYS A 103 -4.60 -9.56 11.29
CA CYS A 103 -5.06 -10.26 10.10
C CYS A 103 -6.61 -10.39 10.00
N ALA A 104 -7.05 -11.49 9.39
CA ALA A 104 -8.44 -11.71 9.02
C ALA A 104 -9.41 -11.74 10.21
N GLY A 105 -9.02 -12.30 11.35
CA GLY A 105 -9.89 -12.40 12.53
C GLY A 105 -10.28 -11.04 13.07
N PHE A 106 -9.31 -10.15 13.23
CA PHE A 106 -9.53 -8.79 13.67
C PHE A 106 -10.31 -7.97 12.64
N ALA A 107 -9.96 -8.08 11.37
CA ALA A 107 -10.66 -7.40 10.29
C ALA A 107 -12.13 -7.81 10.20
N CYS A 108 -12.44 -9.10 10.33
CA CYS A 108 -13.82 -9.60 10.35
C CYS A 108 -14.60 -9.11 11.58
N ALA A 109 -14.01 -9.17 12.77
CA ALA A 109 -14.68 -8.75 14.00
C ALA A 109 -14.97 -7.26 14.01
N THR A 110 -13.98 -6.44 13.72
CA THR A 110 -14.12 -4.98 13.67
C THR A 110 -14.98 -4.52 12.50
N GLY A 111 -14.87 -5.15 11.32
CA GLY A 111 -15.72 -4.89 10.18
C GLY A 111 -17.20 -5.19 10.45
N TYR A 112 -17.49 -6.30 11.10
CA TYR A 112 -18.86 -6.63 11.54
C TYR A 112 -19.40 -5.60 12.53
N TYR A 113 -18.59 -5.22 13.52
CA TYR A 113 -18.99 -4.25 14.53
C TYR A 113 -19.21 -2.86 13.93
N ALA A 114 -18.25 -2.34 13.17
CA ALA A 114 -18.34 -1.06 12.47
C ALA A 114 -19.53 -1.01 11.51
N GLY A 115 -19.73 -2.09 10.74
CA GLY A 115 -20.86 -2.20 9.81
C GLY A 115 -22.23 -2.13 10.52
N ARG A 116 -22.37 -2.75 11.68
CA ARG A 116 -23.60 -2.63 12.49
C ARG A 116 -23.81 -1.21 12.99
N LYS A 117 -22.76 -0.53 13.44
CA LYS A 117 -22.83 0.86 13.91
C LYS A 117 -23.17 1.81 12.76
N ALA A 118 -22.51 1.65 11.63
CA ALA A 118 -22.79 2.42 10.41
C ALA A 118 -24.24 2.22 9.93
N ALA A 119 -24.73 0.98 9.89
CA ALA A 119 -26.10 0.68 9.50
C ALA A 119 -27.14 1.27 10.48
N THR A 120 -26.83 1.32 11.76
CA THR A 120 -27.68 1.95 12.76
C THR A 120 -27.73 3.46 12.57
N SER A 121 -26.58 4.09 12.37
CA SER A 121 -26.46 5.52 12.08
C SER A 121 -27.18 5.90 10.78
N ALA A 122 -27.02 5.11 9.72
CA ALA A 122 -27.64 5.37 8.43
C ALA A 122 -29.19 5.40 8.48
N LYS A 123 -29.80 4.68 9.42
CA LYS A 123 -31.27 4.71 9.58
C LYS A 123 -31.80 6.06 10.09
N SER A 124 -30.96 6.83 10.73
CA SER A 124 -31.32 8.15 11.26
C SER A 124 -30.80 9.32 10.39
N CYS A 125 -30.07 9.01 9.31
CA CYS A 125 -29.58 10.01 8.39
C CYS A 125 -30.58 10.27 7.26
N GLU A 126 -30.74 11.53 6.92
CA GLU A 126 -31.39 11.89 5.66
C GLU A 126 -30.51 11.52 4.48
N LEU A 127 -31.13 11.11 3.37
CA LEU A 127 -30.38 10.86 2.15
C LEU A 127 -29.74 12.17 1.68
N PRO A 128 -28.41 12.16 1.40
CA PRO A 128 -27.76 13.36 0.90
C PRO A 128 -28.35 13.76 -0.46
N SER A 129 -28.38 15.04 -0.74
CA SER A 129 -28.78 15.55 -2.05
C SER A 129 -27.76 15.10 -3.09
N TYR A 130 -28.24 14.59 -4.20
CA TYR A 130 -27.42 14.20 -5.34
C TYR A 130 -27.19 15.43 -6.23
N ASP A 131 -25.92 15.75 -6.50
CA ASP A 131 -25.53 16.75 -7.49
C ASP A 131 -25.14 16.04 -8.81
N PRO A 132 -25.96 16.14 -9.85
CA PRO A 132 -25.66 15.51 -11.14
C PRO A 132 -24.41 16.06 -11.83
N GLU A 133 -24.07 17.32 -11.60
CA GLU A 133 -22.90 17.93 -12.22
C GLU A 133 -21.61 17.42 -11.55
N GLU A 134 -21.63 17.29 -10.23
CA GLU A 134 -20.51 16.69 -9.50
C GLU A 134 -20.28 15.24 -9.94
N ALA A 135 -21.34 14.46 -10.03
CA ALA A 135 -21.26 13.09 -10.50
C ALA A 135 -20.74 12.99 -11.95
N ALA A 136 -21.15 13.89 -12.82
CA ALA A 136 -20.66 13.93 -14.20
C ALA A 136 -19.18 14.31 -14.28
N ARG A 137 -18.75 15.28 -13.46
CA ARG A 137 -17.32 15.64 -13.35
C ARG A 137 -16.47 14.47 -12.86
N GLU A 138 -16.92 13.80 -11.81
CA GLU A 138 -16.22 12.64 -11.27
C GLU A 138 -16.17 11.46 -12.27
N GLN A 139 -17.26 11.20 -12.94
CA GLN A 139 -17.29 10.21 -14.01
C GLN A 139 -16.29 10.55 -15.13
N ALA A 140 -16.26 11.81 -15.57
CA ALA A 140 -15.31 12.25 -16.59
C ALA A 140 -13.85 12.08 -16.11
N ARG A 141 -13.56 12.40 -14.85
CA ARG A 141 -12.24 12.20 -14.25
C ARG A 141 -11.83 10.73 -14.23
N LEU A 142 -12.73 9.85 -13.79
CA LEU A 142 -12.46 8.41 -13.70
C LEU A 142 -12.17 7.78 -15.06
N TYR A 143 -12.88 8.20 -16.11
CA TYR A 143 -12.73 7.64 -17.45
C TYR A 143 -11.73 8.39 -18.35
N ALA A 144 -11.16 9.51 -17.89
CA ALA A 144 -10.21 10.30 -18.68
C ALA A 144 -9.06 9.49 -19.28
N PRO A 145 -8.44 8.50 -18.57
CA PRO A 145 -7.33 7.73 -19.14
C PRO A 145 -7.68 6.90 -20.37
N LEU A 146 -8.95 6.60 -20.62
CA LEU A 146 -9.39 5.88 -21.82
C LEU A 146 -9.28 6.73 -23.10
N PHE A 147 -9.24 8.04 -22.95
CA PHE A 147 -9.21 8.98 -24.08
C PHE A 147 -7.81 9.52 -24.39
N VAL A 148 -6.84 9.21 -23.54
CA VAL A 148 -5.44 9.58 -23.77
C VAL A 148 -4.80 8.58 -24.72
N LYS A 149 -4.30 9.08 -25.86
CA LYS A 149 -3.60 8.28 -26.86
C LYS A 149 -2.10 8.33 -26.58
N ASP A 150 -1.44 7.18 -26.71
CA ASP A 150 0.03 7.05 -26.57
C ASP A 150 0.60 7.68 -25.28
N GLY A 151 -0.17 7.60 -24.21
CA GLY A 151 0.18 8.16 -22.92
C GLY A 151 1.06 7.21 -22.09
N ILE A 152 1.31 7.64 -20.86
CA ILE A 152 2.16 6.95 -19.89
C ILE A 152 1.42 5.74 -19.32
N ASN A 153 2.14 4.62 -19.19
CA ASN A 153 1.59 3.42 -18.56
C ASN A 153 1.56 3.57 -17.03
N TRP A 154 0.52 3.07 -16.40
CA TRP A 154 0.36 3.08 -14.94
C TRP A 154 1.58 2.49 -14.18
N LYS A 155 2.28 1.51 -14.78
CA LYS A 155 3.47 0.87 -14.18
C LYS A 155 4.61 1.86 -13.99
N GLU A 156 4.77 2.80 -14.91
CA GLU A 156 5.84 3.81 -14.86
C GLU A 156 5.61 4.78 -13.70
N LEU A 157 4.40 5.31 -13.56
CA LEU A 157 4.05 6.18 -12.43
C LEU A 157 4.19 5.43 -11.11
N ASN A 158 3.68 4.22 -11.04
CA ASN A 158 3.76 3.42 -9.86
C ASN A 158 5.22 3.13 -9.44
N GLN A 159 6.12 2.85 -10.39
CA GLN A 159 7.54 2.66 -10.12
C GLN A 159 8.21 3.96 -9.67
N ALA A 160 7.81 5.08 -10.26
CA ALA A 160 8.31 6.40 -9.89
C ALA A 160 7.93 6.75 -8.45
N ILE A 161 6.67 6.50 -8.04
CA ILE A 161 6.21 6.70 -6.66
C ILE A 161 7.00 5.83 -5.69
N ALA A 162 7.17 4.53 -5.98
CA ALA A 162 7.92 3.62 -5.14
C ALA A 162 9.37 4.11 -4.93
N LYS A 163 10.02 4.56 -5.99
CA LYS A 163 11.39 5.09 -5.94
C LYS A 163 11.45 6.41 -5.17
N ALA A 164 10.49 7.30 -5.36
CA ALA A 164 10.39 8.54 -4.60
C ALA A 164 10.28 8.25 -3.10
N MET A 165 9.37 7.36 -2.71
CA MET A 165 9.18 7.00 -1.31
C MET A 165 10.41 6.32 -0.71
N GLN A 166 11.09 5.45 -1.45
CA GLN A 166 12.33 4.84 -1.00
C GLN A 166 13.44 5.87 -0.73
N ASN A 167 13.56 6.87 -1.60
CA ASN A 167 14.63 7.86 -1.51
C ASN A 167 14.34 8.95 -0.48
N TYR A 168 13.08 9.36 -0.33
CA TYR A 168 12.70 10.53 0.46
C TYR A 168 11.98 10.20 1.77
N CYS A 169 11.44 8.97 1.91
CA CYS A 169 10.75 8.50 3.11
C CYS A 169 11.30 7.17 3.63
N GLY A 170 12.60 6.96 3.52
CA GLY A 170 13.28 5.73 3.95
C GLY A 170 13.29 5.51 5.46
N GLY A 171 14.14 4.58 5.91
CA GLY A 171 14.27 4.23 7.34
C GLY A 171 14.71 5.38 8.23
N VAL A 172 15.56 6.28 7.70
CA VAL A 172 15.97 7.52 8.39
C VAL A 172 15.46 8.71 7.58
N ARG A 173 14.68 9.54 8.22
CA ARG A 173 13.97 10.68 7.61
C ARG A 173 14.49 11.99 8.12
N CYS A 174 14.42 13.05 7.33
CA CYS A 174 14.62 14.43 7.75
C CYS A 174 13.69 15.37 6.99
N GLU A 175 13.44 16.55 7.54
CA GLU A 175 12.49 17.50 6.96
C GLU A 175 12.82 17.85 5.50
N ALA A 176 14.10 18.07 5.19
CA ALA A 176 14.53 18.43 3.84
C ALA A 176 14.15 17.36 2.82
N LEU A 177 14.48 16.09 3.07
CA LEU A 177 14.14 14.99 2.18
C LEU A 177 12.62 14.77 2.06
N LEU A 178 11.88 14.87 3.17
CA LEU A 178 10.43 14.70 3.16
C LEU A 178 9.74 15.80 2.32
N ARG A 179 10.23 17.05 2.37
CA ARG A 179 9.70 18.15 1.53
C ARG A 179 10.00 17.92 0.06
N GLU A 180 11.24 17.56 -0.30
CA GLU A 180 11.60 17.19 -1.67
C GLU A 180 10.74 16.04 -2.20
N GLY A 181 10.45 15.04 -1.37
CA GLY A 181 9.56 13.95 -1.71
C GLY A 181 8.14 14.43 -2.02
N LEU A 182 7.59 15.34 -1.22
CA LEU A 182 6.27 15.93 -1.47
C LEU A 182 6.24 16.76 -2.76
N ASP A 183 7.25 17.57 -3.00
CA ASP A 183 7.34 18.39 -4.21
C ASP A 183 7.43 17.50 -5.45
N LEU A 184 8.19 16.40 -5.37
CA LEU A 184 8.29 15.43 -6.45
C LEU A 184 6.96 14.71 -6.70
N LEU A 185 6.28 14.21 -5.66
CA LEU A 185 4.97 13.56 -5.81
C LEU A 185 3.91 14.54 -6.33
N GLY A 186 3.95 15.79 -5.88
CA GLY A 186 3.09 16.84 -6.41
C GLY A 186 3.35 17.14 -7.89
N SER A 187 4.60 17.04 -8.36
CA SER A 187 4.91 17.13 -9.80
C SER A 187 4.32 15.96 -10.59
N TYR A 188 4.36 14.74 -10.04
CA TYR A 188 3.73 13.59 -10.70
C TYR A 188 2.23 13.77 -10.86
N GLU A 189 1.56 14.31 -9.84
CA GLU A 189 0.13 14.58 -9.90
C GLU A 189 -0.21 15.61 -10.99
N ARG A 190 0.56 16.70 -11.08
CA ARG A 190 0.33 17.76 -12.07
C ARG A 190 0.69 17.35 -13.49
N ASP A 191 1.85 16.69 -13.66
CA ASP A 191 2.49 16.58 -14.97
C ASP A 191 2.35 15.18 -15.56
N ILE A 192 2.24 14.13 -14.74
CA ILE A 192 2.20 12.74 -15.19
C ILE A 192 0.77 12.18 -15.19
N VAL A 193 0.00 12.44 -14.15
CA VAL A 193 -1.37 11.90 -14.02
C VAL A 193 -2.25 12.23 -15.23
N PRO A 194 -2.23 13.48 -15.79
CA PRO A 194 -3.03 13.78 -16.97
C PRO A 194 -2.61 13.02 -18.24
N GLN A 195 -1.42 12.46 -18.25
CA GLN A 195 -0.87 11.71 -19.37
C GLN A 195 -1.05 10.19 -19.26
N LEU A 196 -1.67 9.70 -18.18
CA LEU A 196 -1.91 8.28 -18.01
C LEU A 196 -2.91 7.77 -19.05
N SER A 197 -2.59 6.64 -19.66
CA SER A 197 -3.44 6.01 -20.66
C SER A 197 -3.69 4.54 -20.34
N CYS A 198 -4.84 4.04 -20.74
CA CYS A 198 -5.19 2.64 -20.61
C CYS A 198 -5.89 2.11 -21.88
N LYS A 199 -5.72 0.81 -22.13
CA LYS A 199 -6.25 0.13 -23.31
C LYS A 199 -7.48 -0.73 -23.02
N ASN A 200 -7.76 -0.98 -21.75
CA ASN A 200 -8.81 -1.87 -21.30
C ASN A 200 -9.25 -1.54 -19.86
N PRO A 201 -10.40 -2.07 -19.41
CA PRO A 201 -10.91 -1.80 -18.05
C PRO A 201 -9.97 -2.24 -16.91
N HIS A 202 -9.18 -3.30 -17.12
CA HIS A 202 -8.21 -3.73 -16.10
C HIS A 202 -7.10 -2.70 -15.91
N GLU A 203 -6.56 -2.15 -16.97
CA GLU A 203 -5.56 -1.08 -16.88
C GLU A 203 -6.15 0.19 -16.27
N LEU A 204 -7.41 0.53 -16.57
CA LEU A 204 -8.11 1.63 -15.93
C LEU A 204 -8.18 1.45 -14.41
N MET A 205 -8.56 0.27 -13.94
CA MET A 205 -8.57 -0.07 -12.53
C MET A 205 -7.17 0.10 -11.91
N ARG A 206 -6.13 -0.37 -12.61
CA ARG A 206 -4.73 -0.21 -12.15
C ARG A 206 -4.28 1.23 -12.06
N ILE A 207 -4.74 2.09 -12.96
CA ILE A 207 -4.50 3.54 -12.87
C ILE A 207 -5.08 4.08 -11.57
N HIS A 208 -6.34 3.77 -11.25
CA HIS A 208 -6.97 4.25 -10.01
C HIS A 208 -6.25 3.76 -8.76
N GLU A 209 -5.86 2.48 -8.72
CA GLU A 209 -5.03 1.96 -7.62
C GLU A 209 -3.71 2.75 -7.47
N VAL A 210 -3.08 3.14 -8.58
CA VAL A 210 -1.83 3.93 -8.51
C VAL A 210 -2.09 5.37 -8.05
N LEU A 211 -3.23 5.96 -8.40
CA LEU A 211 -3.62 7.28 -7.89
C LEU A 211 -3.89 7.24 -6.39
N ASP A 212 -4.53 6.18 -5.90
CA ASP A 212 -4.71 5.96 -4.46
C ASP A 212 -3.36 5.79 -3.75
N ILE A 213 -2.42 5.03 -4.35
CA ILE A 213 -1.05 4.90 -3.84
C ILE A 213 -0.34 6.25 -3.80
N LEU A 214 -0.51 7.10 -4.80
CA LEU A 214 0.06 8.46 -4.82
C LEU A 214 -0.49 9.30 -3.65
N THR A 215 -1.79 9.27 -3.45
CA THR A 215 -2.46 9.97 -2.34
C THR A 215 -1.95 9.47 -0.98
N VAL A 216 -1.87 8.16 -0.78
CA VAL A 216 -1.35 7.56 0.45
C VAL A 216 0.13 7.93 0.67
N ALA A 217 0.93 7.95 -0.38
CA ALA A 217 2.33 8.35 -0.30
C ALA A 217 2.48 9.82 0.17
N GLN A 218 1.67 10.73 -0.36
CA GLN A 218 1.63 12.13 0.10
C GLN A 218 1.21 12.23 1.57
N ILE A 219 0.17 11.50 1.99
CA ILE A 219 -0.27 11.44 3.39
C ILE A 219 0.85 10.95 4.31
N VAL A 220 1.57 9.90 3.93
CA VAL A 220 2.70 9.36 4.71
C VAL A 220 3.82 10.38 4.86
N LEU A 221 4.13 11.14 3.80
CA LEU A 221 5.14 12.21 3.87
C LEU A 221 4.69 13.36 4.77
N HIS A 222 3.42 13.80 4.66
CA HIS A 222 2.86 14.83 5.55
C HIS A 222 2.85 14.38 7.00
N ALA A 223 2.41 13.16 7.28
CA ALA A 223 2.43 12.58 8.62
C ALA A 223 3.86 12.51 9.18
N SER A 224 4.82 12.10 8.33
CA SER A 224 6.24 12.04 8.70
C SER A 224 6.85 13.43 8.98
N LEU A 225 6.43 14.46 8.26
CA LEU A 225 6.82 15.85 8.50
C LEU A 225 6.26 16.39 9.81
N HIS A 226 4.98 16.09 10.08
CA HIS A 226 4.30 16.53 11.28
C HIS A 226 4.92 15.92 12.55
N ARG A 227 5.32 14.65 12.47
CA ARG A 227 5.95 13.95 13.58
C ARG A 227 7.41 14.41 13.80
N LYS A 228 7.61 15.29 14.76
CA LYS A 228 8.93 15.84 15.16
C LYS A 228 9.57 15.04 16.30
N SER A 229 9.61 13.72 16.16
CA SER A 229 10.06 12.78 17.17
C SER A 229 10.54 11.49 16.51
N SER A 230 11.47 10.78 17.15
CA SER A 230 11.87 9.42 16.80
C SER A 230 11.30 8.43 17.80
N SER A 231 10.94 7.23 17.34
CA SER A 231 10.40 6.17 18.18
C SER A 231 10.92 4.81 17.71
N ALA A 232 11.77 4.18 18.47
CA ALA A 232 12.28 2.85 18.17
C ALA A 232 11.17 1.77 18.12
N PRO A 233 10.19 1.75 19.04
CA PRO A 233 9.07 0.80 18.97
C PRO A 233 8.22 0.93 17.71
N LEU A 234 8.17 2.11 17.10
CA LEU A 234 7.42 2.37 15.87
C LEU A 234 8.30 2.30 14.61
N PHE A 235 9.56 1.90 14.74
CA PHE A 235 10.52 1.88 13.63
C PHE A 235 10.57 3.21 12.86
N PHE A 236 10.40 4.32 13.59
CA PHE A 236 10.35 5.65 13.00
C PHE A 236 11.53 6.48 13.48
N THR A 237 12.42 6.84 12.56
CA THR A 237 13.63 7.60 12.87
C THR A 237 13.66 8.92 12.10
N ARG A 238 13.83 10.03 12.85
CA ARG A 238 14.07 11.37 12.34
C ARG A 238 15.49 11.80 12.73
N SER A 239 16.36 12.04 11.74
CA SER A 239 17.73 12.51 12.03
C SER A 239 17.78 13.93 12.60
N ASP A 240 16.81 14.75 12.23
CA ASP A 240 16.59 16.11 12.74
C ASP A 240 15.87 16.16 14.10
N TYR A 241 15.17 15.08 14.49
CA TYR A 241 14.50 14.90 15.77
C TYR A 241 14.82 13.52 16.37
N PRO A 242 16.08 13.25 16.78
CA PRO A 242 16.53 11.91 17.14
C PRO A 242 15.97 11.38 18.47
N LYS A 243 15.42 12.25 19.30
CA LYS A 243 14.85 11.87 20.59
C LYS A 243 13.36 11.55 20.47
N MET A 244 12.90 10.65 21.31
CA MET A 244 11.49 10.43 21.52
C MET A 244 10.92 11.61 22.31
N ASP A 245 9.81 12.14 21.83
CA ASP A 245 9.02 13.15 22.53
C ASP A 245 7.66 12.53 22.90
N PRO A 246 7.40 12.29 24.19
CA PRO A 246 6.13 11.69 24.62
C PRO A 246 4.90 12.52 24.24
N GLN A 247 5.06 13.83 24.09
CA GLN A 247 3.95 14.70 23.66
C GLN A 247 3.64 14.54 22.16
N ALA A 248 4.67 14.31 21.35
CA ALA A 248 4.48 14.05 19.92
C ALA A 248 3.78 12.70 19.63
N ASP A 249 3.86 11.75 20.56
CA ASP A 249 3.17 10.45 20.41
C ASP A 249 1.66 10.55 20.61
N HIS A 250 1.16 11.67 21.10
CA HIS A 250 -0.27 11.96 21.24
C HIS A 250 -0.79 12.90 20.13
N CYS A 251 0.05 13.27 19.17
CA CYS A 251 -0.40 14.08 18.04
C CYS A 251 -1.14 13.22 17.01
N HIS A 252 -2.39 13.56 16.79
CA HIS A 252 -3.21 13.03 15.70
C HIS A 252 -3.19 14.03 14.54
N ILE A 253 -3.08 13.52 13.34
CA ILE A 253 -3.11 14.30 12.10
C ILE A 253 -4.48 14.13 11.45
#